data_47b6fc23365c5ae723bb81bbe91d5a9e
#
_entry.id   47b6fc23365c5ae723bb81bbe91d5a9e
#
_cell.length_a   1.000
_cell.length_b   1.000
_cell.length_c   1.000
_cell.angle_alpha   90.00
_cell.angle_beta   90.00
_cell.angle_gamma   90.00
#
_symmetry.space_group_name_H-M   'P 1'
#
loop_
_entity.id
_entity.type
_entity.pdbx_description
1 polymer ?
#
loop_
_entity_poly.entity_id
_entity_poly.type
_entity_poly.pdbx_seq_one_letter_code
_entity_poly.pdbx_strand_id
1 'polypeptide(L)'
;MKFLGNRATLLPLAAVAATLAFGVPQAGAQGLFEMLFGGGIRHAPQGDFPPPPKYRARPDVPANGGGGARISGPSYYTYKADRLVRVDFTALMAAPQPATPQDAAFVPSLTSNAFREAIAWLGDYEFYAEPNIAKALIAYYSANPDFIWVTGTGPNIRAQDAVRVLGEAASYGLAPADYTVEVPVAGVSTASPDERLKELVRFEMALSARVLRYAHDAQSGRVDPNRMTGYYDFPPKPLDMEGALKTLAHTQQMRTYLESRHPQNPEYQALRVELEALQASAENEIVVDPKLLLKPGETSPELPKLLTLIARNLDDETGGDYGETLARLGTSEVYDPELLPVIKAVQKRAGMKGDGVIGPRTVASLAGTSKADKIQKVQVALEELRWLPSDLGSPRVFINQPAFTASYIDNGEEKLKTRAVIGRTTNQTAFFYDQIEQVDFHPYWGVPQSIIVNEMLPRLRSDPGYLDRAGYEVTDSRGKRIPSSAVDWGAYGAKIPYSVRQQPSEANALGELKILFPNKHAIYMHDTPQKSFFERDMRALSHGCVRLQDPRGMAAAVLGTSVDYIAEKLKHGHSTENVTRTIPVYVAYFTAWPDMSGKVEYFNDVYDRDTKLQQALAATEAMRSPST
;
A
#
# COMPACT_ATOMS: atom_id res chain seq x y z
N MET A 1 13.87 70.20 1.94
CA MET A 1 13.05 70.68 3.11
C MET A 1 12.97 69.47 4.00
N LYS A 2 13.76 69.38 5.07
CA LYS A 2 13.48 69.72 6.48
C LYS A 2 12.29 68.87 7.00
N PHE A 3 12.26 68.09 8.08
CA PHE A 3 13.11 68.01 9.27
C PHE A 3 12.67 66.79 10.10
N LEU A 4 13.62 66.14 10.80
CA LEU A 4 13.70 65.69 12.20
C LEU A 4 12.62 64.67 12.65
N GLY A 5 12.85 63.54 13.24
CA GLY A 5 13.90 63.22 14.25
C GLY A 5 13.22 62.89 15.58
N ASN A 6 13.30 61.67 16.06
CA ASN A 6 13.56 61.48 17.48
C ASN A 6 13.92 60.01 17.81
N ARG A 7 15.07 59.85 18.45
CA ARG A 7 15.52 58.66 19.15
C ARG A 7 14.92 58.61 20.53
N ALA A 8 14.50 57.45 20.98
CA ALA A 8 14.33 57.16 22.39
C ALA A 8 15.01 55.85 22.74
N THR A 9 16.07 55.93 23.50
CA THR A 9 16.78 54.90 24.19
C THR A 9 15.97 54.34 25.34
N LEU A 10 15.93 53.02 25.52
CA LEU A 10 15.50 52.39 26.76
C LEU A 10 16.49 51.29 27.18
N LEU A 11 16.95 51.42 28.38
CA LEU A 11 17.85 50.55 29.14
C LEU A 11 17.12 49.28 29.63
N PRO A 12 17.87 48.24 30.01
CA PRO A 12 17.32 46.92 30.37
C PRO A 12 16.94 46.85 31.85
N LEU A 13 15.79 46.21 32.11
CA LEU A 13 15.42 45.78 33.46
C LEU A 13 15.85 44.32 33.65
N ALA A 14 16.78 44.09 34.55
CA ALA A 14 17.13 42.75 35.03
C ALA A 14 16.06 42.27 36.02
N ALA A 15 15.44 41.15 35.73
CA ALA A 15 14.57 40.44 36.67
C ALA A 15 15.31 39.16 37.12
N VAL A 16 15.61 39.11 38.43
CA VAL A 16 16.16 37.94 39.14
C VAL A 16 15.03 36.90 39.23
N ALA A 17 15.21 35.75 38.61
CA ALA A 17 14.36 34.60 38.82
C ALA A 17 15.01 33.66 39.84
N ALA A 18 14.36 33.51 40.97
CA ALA A 18 14.71 32.53 41.99
C ALA A 18 14.34 31.13 41.51
N THR A 19 15.35 30.28 41.40
CA THR A 19 15.20 28.83 41.13
C THR A 19 14.65 28.14 42.38
N LEU A 20 13.39 27.72 42.32
CA LEU A 20 12.87 26.65 43.18
C LEU A 20 12.91 25.35 42.39
N ALA A 21 13.90 24.53 42.70
CA ALA A 21 14.02 23.15 42.21
C ALA A 21 12.98 22.28 42.92
N PHE A 22 11.87 21.98 42.22
CA PHE A 22 11.08 20.81 42.56
C PHE A 22 11.52 19.68 41.65
N GLY A 23 12.21 18.70 42.26
CA GLY A 23 12.55 17.45 41.62
C GLY A 23 11.27 16.67 41.23
N VAL A 24 11.02 16.57 39.93
CA VAL A 24 10.07 15.62 39.39
C VAL A 24 10.77 14.26 39.35
N PRO A 25 10.28 13.22 40.03
CA PRO A 25 10.86 11.89 39.87
C PRO A 25 10.64 11.42 38.42
N GLN A 26 11.73 11.20 37.73
CA GLN A 26 11.75 10.52 36.42
C GLN A 26 11.22 9.09 36.64
N ALA A 27 9.93 8.87 36.33
CA ALA A 27 9.38 7.54 36.18
C ALA A 27 10.04 6.92 34.95
N GLY A 28 10.97 6.01 35.16
CA GLY A 28 11.60 5.23 34.12
C GLY A 28 10.53 4.54 33.24
N ALA A 29 10.69 4.68 31.94
CA ALA A 29 9.83 4.05 30.94
C ALA A 29 10.00 2.52 30.99
N GLN A 30 9.24 1.88 31.86
CA GLN A 30 9.05 0.43 31.85
C GLN A 30 8.10 0.09 30.69
N GLY A 31 8.50 -0.88 29.88
CA GLY A 31 7.73 -1.25 28.67
C GLY A 31 6.30 -1.70 29.01
N LEU A 32 5.44 -1.76 28.00
CA LEU A 32 4.04 -2.22 28.12
C LEU A 32 3.94 -3.52 28.94
N PHE A 33 4.94 -4.37 28.83
CA PHE A 33 5.08 -5.60 29.58
C PHE A 33 5.24 -5.36 31.08
N GLU A 34 6.04 -4.38 31.51
CA GLU A 34 6.20 -4.01 32.93
C GLU A 34 5.00 -3.20 33.44
N MET A 35 4.39 -2.36 32.60
CA MET A 35 3.17 -1.61 32.94
C MET A 35 1.94 -2.53 33.09
N LEU A 36 1.85 -3.59 32.29
CA LEU A 36 0.84 -4.64 32.44
C LEU A 36 1.14 -5.58 33.61
N PHE A 37 2.40 -5.61 34.10
CA PHE A 37 2.87 -6.64 35.05
C PHE A 37 3.51 -6.09 36.33
N GLY A 38 3.57 -4.78 36.55
CA GLY A 38 4.18 -4.16 37.74
C GLY A 38 3.34 -3.05 38.38
N GLY A 39 2.96 -3.21 39.64
CA GLY A 39 2.71 -2.16 40.62
C GLY A 39 1.34 -1.45 40.63
N GLY A 40 0.74 -1.39 41.81
CA GLY A 40 -0.55 -0.94 42.25
C GLY A 40 -1.12 0.37 41.70
N ILE A 41 -2.38 0.28 41.25
CA ILE A 41 -3.22 1.39 40.76
C ILE A 41 -4.26 1.75 41.85
N ARG A 42 -4.45 3.06 42.07
CA ARG A 42 -5.50 3.60 42.94
C ARG A 42 -6.85 3.53 42.25
N HIS A 43 -7.90 3.12 42.99
CA HIS A 43 -9.26 2.98 42.49
C HIS A 43 -9.89 4.35 42.15
N ALA A 44 -10.52 4.45 40.97
CA ALA A 44 -11.44 5.54 40.61
C ALA A 44 -12.90 5.18 40.98
N PRO A 45 -13.78 6.18 41.23
CA PRO A 45 -15.14 5.93 41.70
C PRO A 45 -16.04 5.27 40.63
N GLN A 46 -16.94 4.40 41.09
CA GLN A 46 -17.89 3.66 40.27
C GLN A 46 -19.03 4.56 39.78
N GLY A 47 -19.18 4.67 38.45
CA GLY A 47 -20.33 5.25 37.79
C GLY A 47 -21.01 4.24 36.86
N ASP A 48 -22.33 4.36 36.67
CA ASP A 48 -23.09 3.54 35.72
C ASP A 48 -22.70 3.89 34.28
N PHE A 49 -22.13 2.94 33.57
CA PHE A 49 -21.64 3.12 32.21
C PHE A 49 -22.52 2.39 31.18
N PRO A 50 -22.71 2.93 29.97
CA PRO A 50 -23.47 2.26 28.92
C PRO A 50 -22.80 0.94 28.48
N PRO A 51 -23.58 -0.04 27.97
CA PRO A 51 -23.05 -1.32 27.52
C PRO A 51 -22.07 -1.12 26.34
N PRO A 52 -21.04 -1.98 26.22
CA PRO A 52 -20.06 -1.88 25.16
C PRO A 52 -20.71 -2.01 23.77
N PRO A 53 -20.18 -1.33 22.73
CA PRO A 53 -20.66 -1.48 21.37
C PRO A 53 -20.60 -2.95 20.95
N LYS A 54 -21.64 -3.43 20.25
CA LYS A 54 -21.71 -4.80 19.74
C LYS A 54 -20.75 -4.94 18.57
N TYR A 55 -19.52 -5.36 18.82
CA TYR A 55 -18.64 -5.81 17.75
C TYR A 55 -19.23 -7.08 17.10
N ARG A 56 -19.38 -7.07 15.78
CA ARG A 56 -19.71 -8.30 15.05
C ARG A 56 -18.56 -9.28 15.23
N ALA A 57 -18.84 -10.39 15.91
CA ALA A 57 -17.90 -11.49 16.07
C ALA A 57 -17.53 -12.04 14.67
N ARG A 58 -16.25 -12.25 14.46
CA ARG A 58 -15.69 -12.89 13.27
C ARG A 58 -16.26 -14.31 13.11
N PRO A 59 -16.58 -14.80 11.89
CA PRO A 59 -16.89 -16.21 11.70
C PRO A 59 -15.69 -17.09 12.08
N ASP A 60 -15.98 -18.22 12.71
CA ASP A 60 -15.01 -19.16 13.28
C ASP A 60 -14.01 -19.67 12.23
N VAL A 61 -12.71 -19.49 12.51
CA VAL A 61 -11.63 -20.20 11.82
C VAL A 61 -11.39 -21.53 12.55
N PRO A 62 -11.36 -22.69 11.86
CA PRO A 62 -11.17 -23.98 12.51
C PRO A 62 -9.81 -24.10 13.18
N ALA A 63 -9.79 -24.52 14.43
CA ALA A 63 -8.57 -24.79 15.19
C ALA A 63 -8.01 -26.17 14.81
N ASN A 64 -6.79 -26.22 14.27
CA ASN A 64 -6.01 -27.45 14.20
C ASN A 64 -5.19 -27.67 15.49
N GLY A 65 -5.22 -28.90 16.01
CA GLY A 65 -4.84 -29.24 17.35
C GLY A 65 -3.35 -29.41 17.63
N GLY A 66 -3.01 -29.34 18.92
CA GLY A 66 -1.83 -30.00 19.50
C GLY A 66 -0.57 -29.14 19.65
N GLY A 67 -0.68 -28.03 20.32
CA GLY A 67 0.41 -27.21 20.89
C GLY A 67 -0.25 -26.05 21.59
N GLY A 68 0.27 -25.56 22.73
CA GLY A 68 -0.40 -24.57 23.58
C GLY A 68 -1.24 -23.56 22.80
N ALA A 69 -2.51 -23.43 23.15
CA ALA A 69 -3.53 -22.71 22.40
C ALA A 69 -3.06 -21.32 21.97
N ARG A 70 -2.87 -21.11 20.67
CA ARG A 70 -2.39 -19.86 20.10
C ARG A 70 -3.31 -19.44 18.94
N ILE A 71 -3.74 -18.19 18.94
CA ILE A 71 -4.49 -17.63 17.82
C ILE A 71 -3.49 -16.99 16.87
N SER A 72 -3.39 -17.52 15.65
CA SER A 72 -2.57 -16.96 14.57
C SER A 72 -3.31 -15.85 13.83
N GLY A 73 -2.57 -14.85 13.36
CA GLY A 73 -3.09 -13.81 12.46
C GLY A 73 -3.34 -14.33 11.04
N PRO A 74 -3.72 -13.42 10.11
CA PRO A 74 -3.81 -13.74 8.69
C PRO A 74 -2.49 -14.31 8.15
N SER A 75 -2.56 -15.09 7.06
CA SER A 75 -1.40 -15.72 6.42
C SER A 75 -1.23 -15.23 4.98
N TYR A 76 -0.04 -15.48 4.44
CA TYR A 76 0.23 -15.33 3.02
C TYR A 76 -0.11 -16.64 2.29
N TYR A 77 -0.58 -16.50 1.05
CA TYR A 77 -0.94 -17.62 0.19
C TYR A 77 0.06 -17.72 -0.96
N THR A 78 0.22 -18.92 -1.52
CA THR A 78 0.92 -19.08 -2.80
C THR A 78 -0.01 -18.54 -3.89
N TYR A 79 0.35 -17.41 -4.49
CA TYR A 79 -0.44 -16.82 -5.56
C TYR A 79 -0.48 -17.73 -6.78
N LYS A 80 -1.67 -17.87 -7.36
CA LYS A 80 -1.89 -18.62 -8.60
C LYS A 80 -2.64 -17.68 -9.55
N ALA A 81 -1.99 -17.35 -10.66
CA ALA A 81 -2.62 -16.60 -11.74
C ALA A 81 -3.75 -17.40 -12.38
N ASP A 82 -4.71 -16.70 -12.96
CA ASP A 82 -5.79 -17.34 -13.69
C ASP A 82 -5.26 -18.00 -14.96
N ARG A 83 -5.69 -19.26 -15.19
CA ARG A 83 -5.32 -19.98 -16.40
C ARG A 83 -6.03 -19.38 -17.59
N LEU A 84 -5.32 -19.24 -18.70
CA LEU A 84 -5.94 -18.93 -19.97
C LEU A 84 -6.79 -20.12 -20.43
N VAL A 85 -7.93 -19.82 -21.04
CA VAL A 85 -8.82 -20.81 -21.66
C VAL A 85 -8.79 -20.64 -23.17
N ARG A 86 -8.92 -21.73 -23.90
CA ARG A 86 -9.13 -21.68 -25.35
C ARG A 86 -10.46 -20.98 -25.64
N VAL A 87 -10.43 -19.97 -26.51
CA VAL A 87 -11.65 -19.27 -26.92
C VAL A 87 -12.41 -20.19 -27.90
N ASP A 88 -13.64 -20.51 -27.55
CA ASP A 88 -14.50 -21.33 -28.38
C ASP A 88 -15.27 -20.46 -29.38
N PHE A 89 -14.76 -20.35 -30.59
CA PHE A 89 -15.36 -19.58 -31.65
C PHE A 89 -16.55 -20.28 -32.36
N THR A 90 -16.86 -21.54 -32.03
CA THR A 90 -17.98 -22.28 -32.65
C THR A 90 -19.32 -21.59 -32.36
N ALA A 91 -19.44 -20.94 -31.22
CA ALA A 91 -20.61 -20.16 -30.85
C ALA A 91 -20.87 -18.97 -31.81
N LEU A 92 -19.81 -18.36 -32.36
CA LEU A 92 -19.96 -17.30 -33.39
C LEU A 92 -20.48 -17.84 -34.72
N MET A 93 -20.05 -19.06 -35.07
CA MET A 93 -20.50 -19.73 -36.31
C MET A 93 -21.96 -20.22 -36.23
N ALA A 94 -22.40 -20.58 -35.01
CA ALA A 94 -23.76 -21.07 -34.75
C ALA A 94 -24.78 -19.94 -34.48
N ALA A 95 -24.34 -18.69 -34.36
CA ALA A 95 -25.23 -17.56 -34.08
C ALA A 95 -26.30 -17.47 -35.18
N PRO A 96 -27.63 -17.40 -34.85
CA PRO A 96 -28.66 -17.31 -35.82
C PRO A 96 -28.46 -16.07 -36.69
N GLN A 97 -28.48 -16.25 -38.02
CA GLN A 97 -28.54 -15.12 -38.92
C GLN A 97 -29.80 -14.32 -38.56
N PRO A 98 -29.74 -12.98 -38.46
CA PRO A 98 -30.96 -12.20 -38.23
C PRO A 98 -31.99 -12.60 -39.29
N ALA A 99 -33.13 -13.07 -38.80
CA ALA A 99 -34.22 -13.46 -39.66
C ALA A 99 -34.58 -12.28 -40.54
N THR A 100 -34.64 -12.54 -41.87
CA THR A 100 -35.20 -11.75 -42.97
C THR A 100 -35.53 -10.26 -42.72
N PRO A 101 -35.38 -9.39 -43.74
CA PRO A 101 -35.38 -7.94 -43.63
C PRO A 101 -36.79 -7.33 -43.43
N GLN A 102 -37.52 -7.72 -42.41
CA GLN A 102 -38.77 -7.10 -42.01
C GLN A 102 -38.68 -6.16 -40.81
N ASP A 103 -37.59 -6.23 -40.04
CA ASP A 103 -37.24 -5.20 -39.04
C ASP A 103 -36.23 -4.23 -39.65
N ALA A 104 -36.74 -3.28 -40.40
CA ALA A 104 -36.02 -2.35 -41.24
C ALA A 104 -35.27 -1.25 -40.43
N ALA A 105 -34.22 -1.60 -39.71
CA ALA A 105 -33.28 -0.61 -39.15
C ALA A 105 -31.82 -0.96 -39.36
N PHE A 106 -31.44 -2.17 -39.76
CA PHE A 106 -30.05 -2.57 -39.96
C PHE A 106 -29.77 -2.99 -41.40
N VAL A 107 -29.22 -2.08 -42.19
CA VAL A 107 -28.56 -2.44 -43.45
C VAL A 107 -27.16 -2.96 -43.10
N PRO A 108 -26.86 -4.27 -43.31
CA PRO A 108 -25.54 -4.80 -43.05
C PRO A 108 -24.48 -3.99 -43.84
N SER A 109 -23.46 -3.52 -43.17
CA SER A 109 -22.33 -2.86 -43.85
C SER A 109 -21.58 -3.90 -44.71
N LEU A 110 -20.83 -3.45 -45.72
CA LEU A 110 -19.95 -4.34 -46.48
C LEU A 110 -18.94 -5.06 -45.56
N THR A 111 -18.56 -4.43 -44.47
CA THR A 111 -17.69 -5.00 -43.44
C THR A 111 -18.35 -6.12 -42.64
N SER A 112 -19.66 -6.02 -42.34
CA SER A 112 -20.43 -7.08 -41.68
C SER A 112 -20.50 -8.36 -42.51
N ASN A 113 -20.67 -8.26 -43.83
CA ASN A 113 -20.66 -9.43 -44.68
C ASN A 113 -19.29 -10.09 -44.74
N ALA A 114 -18.23 -9.30 -44.91
CA ALA A 114 -16.85 -9.80 -44.88
C ALA A 114 -16.49 -10.44 -43.52
N PHE A 115 -16.97 -9.89 -42.41
CA PHE A 115 -16.76 -10.48 -41.08
C PHE A 115 -17.46 -11.85 -40.97
N ARG A 116 -18.69 -12.00 -41.43
CA ARG A 116 -19.42 -13.27 -41.40
C ARG A 116 -18.75 -14.34 -42.25
N GLU A 117 -18.22 -14.00 -43.41
CA GLU A 117 -17.42 -14.89 -44.23
C GLU A 117 -16.13 -15.30 -43.52
N ALA A 118 -15.49 -14.33 -42.82
CA ALA A 118 -14.25 -14.53 -42.13
C ALA A 118 -14.33 -15.45 -40.89
N ILE A 119 -15.49 -15.47 -40.19
CA ILE A 119 -15.68 -16.28 -38.96
C ILE A 119 -15.35 -17.75 -39.18
N ALA A 120 -15.61 -18.31 -40.38
CA ALA A 120 -15.26 -19.71 -40.69
C ALA A 120 -13.77 -20.03 -40.50
N TRP A 121 -12.88 -19.06 -40.68
CA TRP A 121 -11.44 -19.16 -40.49
C TRP A 121 -10.98 -19.14 -39.04
N LEU A 122 -11.89 -18.99 -38.06
CA LEU A 122 -11.60 -19.11 -36.64
C LEU A 122 -11.71 -20.53 -36.10
N GLY A 123 -12.26 -21.47 -36.90
CA GLY A 123 -12.48 -22.86 -36.46
C GLY A 123 -11.17 -23.61 -36.08
N ASP A 124 -10.10 -23.33 -36.82
CA ASP A 124 -8.76 -23.87 -36.59
C ASP A 124 -7.84 -22.92 -35.76
N TYR A 125 -8.38 -21.77 -35.26
CA TYR A 125 -7.57 -20.80 -34.52
C TYR A 125 -7.44 -21.20 -33.06
N GLU A 126 -6.25 -21.64 -32.69
CA GLU A 126 -5.89 -21.89 -31.30
C GLU A 126 -5.52 -20.58 -30.60
N PHE A 127 -6.52 -19.97 -30.00
CA PHE A 127 -6.39 -18.70 -29.30
C PHE A 127 -6.81 -18.84 -27.86
N TYR A 128 -5.98 -18.29 -26.95
CA TYR A 128 -6.16 -18.38 -25.52
C TYR A 128 -6.30 -16.99 -24.90
N ALA A 129 -7.26 -16.84 -23.99
CA ALA A 129 -7.51 -15.60 -23.24
C ALA A 129 -7.98 -15.93 -21.83
N GLU A 130 -8.02 -14.92 -20.97
CA GLU A 130 -8.64 -15.02 -19.65
C GLU A 130 -10.13 -15.39 -19.80
N PRO A 131 -10.73 -16.18 -18.88
CA PRO A 131 -12.09 -16.70 -19.03
C PRO A 131 -13.16 -15.61 -19.25
N ASN A 132 -13.03 -14.47 -18.57
CA ASN A 132 -13.93 -13.32 -18.71
C ASN A 132 -13.76 -12.61 -20.06
N ILE A 133 -12.55 -12.50 -20.57
CA ILE A 133 -12.26 -11.94 -21.90
C ILE A 133 -12.78 -12.85 -22.98
N ALA A 134 -12.51 -14.17 -22.89
CA ALA A 134 -13.03 -15.16 -23.84
C ALA A 134 -14.57 -15.08 -23.94
N LYS A 135 -15.25 -15.03 -22.79
CA LYS A 135 -16.72 -14.87 -22.75
C LYS A 135 -17.19 -13.56 -23.38
N ALA A 136 -16.52 -12.44 -23.09
CA ALA A 136 -16.91 -11.13 -23.62
C ALA A 136 -16.71 -11.03 -25.13
N LEU A 137 -15.63 -11.61 -25.68
CA LEU A 137 -15.41 -11.68 -27.12
C LEU A 137 -16.57 -12.39 -27.83
N ILE A 138 -16.92 -13.58 -27.35
CA ILE A 138 -17.99 -14.37 -27.96
C ILE A 138 -19.32 -13.63 -27.84
N ALA A 139 -19.66 -13.08 -26.66
CA ALA A 139 -20.92 -12.34 -26.47
C ALA A 139 -21.01 -11.12 -27.39
N TYR A 140 -19.93 -10.32 -27.45
CA TYR A 140 -19.90 -9.11 -28.24
C TYR A 140 -20.04 -9.41 -29.75
N TYR A 141 -19.20 -10.28 -30.33
CA TYR A 141 -19.20 -10.55 -31.76
C TYR A 141 -20.39 -11.39 -32.22
N SER A 142 -21.02 -12.15 -31.33
CA SER A 142 -22.33 -12.79 -31.65
C SER A 142 -23.43 -11.75 -31.83
N ALA A 143 -23.44 -10.69 -31.02
CA ALA A 143 -24.43 -9.62 -31.09
C ALA A 143 -24.08 -8.54 -32.15
N ASN A 144 -22.80 -8.34 -32.42
CA ASN A 144 -22.28 -7.32 -33.32
C ASN A 144 -21.27 -7.95 -34.31
N PRO A 145 -21.75 -8.70 -35.34
CA PRO A 145 -20.86 -9.41 -36.26
C PRO A 145 -20.24 -8.45 -37.29
N ASP A 146 -19.32 -7.60 -36.82
CA ASP A 146 -18.63 -6.61 -37.65
C ASP A 146 -17.20 -6.38 -37.10
N PHE A 147 -16.31 -5.90 -37.95
CA PHE A 147 -14.95 -5.54 -37.59
C PHE A 147 -14.88 -4.23 -36.82
N ILE A 148 -14.17 -4.23 -35.70
CA ILE A 148 -13.79 -3.01 -34.95
C ILE A 148 -12.48 -2.43 -35.51
N TRP A 149 -11.52 -3.31 -35.81
CA TRP A 149 -10.12 -2.96 -36.07
C TRP A 149 -9.72 -2.99 -37.54
N VAL A 150 -10.59 -3.46 -38.38
CA VAL A 150 -10.30 -3.67 -39.80
C VAL A 150 -11.23 -2.81 -40.68
N THR A 151 -10.67 -2.22 -41.75
CA THR A 151 -11.43 -1.55 -42.81
C THR A 151 -10.77 -1.87 -44.17
N GLY A 152 -11.54 -2.32 -45.12
CA GLY A 152 -11.01 -2.81 -46.39
C GLY A 152 -10.13 -4.05 -46.19
N THR A 153 -8.88 -3.97 -46.59
CA THR A 153 -7.94 -5.09 -46.55
C THR A 153 -6.85 -4.92 -45.47
N GLY A 154 -7.07 -4.06 -44.47
CA GLY A 154 -6.03 -3.82 -43.45
C GLY A 154 -6.53 -3.21 -42.15
N PRO A 155 -5.63 -3.09 -41.17
CA PRO A 155 -5.90 -2.42 -39.90
C PRO A 155 -6.32 -0.97 -40.11
N ASN A 156 -7.42 -0.54 -39.46
CA ASN A 156 -7.87 0.84 -39.52
C ASN A 156 -7.13 1.74 -38.52
N ILE A 157 -7.46 3.03 -38.51
CA ILE A 157 -6.78 4.02 -37.65
C ILE A 157 -6.99 3.71 -36.16
N ARG A 158 -8.15 3.17 -35.75
CA ARG A 158 -8.41 2.76 -34.37
C ARG A 158 -7.50 1.63 -33.92
N ALA A 159 -7.26 0.65 -34.81
CA ALA A 159 -6.32 -0.44 -34.57
C ALA A 159 -4.89 0.09 -34.38
N GLN A 160 -4.45 1.02 -35.23
CA GLN A 160 -3.12 1.63 -35.15
C GLN A 160 -2.95 2.39 -33.85
N ASP A 161 -3.96 3.16 -33.42
CA ASP A 161 -3.93 3.89 -32.15
C ASP A 161 -3.95 2.95 -30.97
N ALA A 162 -4.76 1.89 -30.98
CA ALA A 162 -4.78 0.86 -29.93
C ALA A 162 -3.41 0.19 -29.79
N VAL A 163 -2.83 -0.30 -30.89
CA VAL A 163 -1.51 -0.95 -30.90
C VAL A 163 -0.42 -0.02 -30.34
N ARG A 164 -0.49 1.29 -30.68
CA ARG A 164 0.47 2.28 -30.16
C ARG A 164 0.34 2.41 -28.65
N VAL A 165 -0.87 2.53 -28.10
CA VAL A 165 -1.10 2.62 -26.66
C VAL A 165 -0.65 1.36 -25.93
N LEU A 166 -0.94 0.18 -26.48
CA LEU A 166 -0.47 -1.10 -25.93
C LEU A 166 1.06 -1.19 -25.90
N GLY A 167 1.73 -0.66 -26.95
CA GLY A 167 3.19 -0.59 -27.01
C GLY A 167 3.82 0.31 -25.94
N GLU A 168 3.09 1.28 -25.42
CA GLU A 168 3.53 2.19 -24.36
C GLU A 168 3.28 1.65 -22.94
N ALA A 169 2.82 0.40 -22.79
CA ALA A 169 2.45 -0.21 -21.50
C ALA A 169 3.56 -0.11 -20.42
N ALA A 170 4.84 -0.15 -20.82
CA ALA A 170 5.97 -0.01 -19.91
C ALA A 170 5.97 1.33 -19.14
N SER A 171 5.51 2.42 -19.75
CA SER A 171 5.45 3.75 -19.08
C SER A 171 4.41 3.80 -17.97
N TYR A 172 3.52 2.82 -17.93
CA TYR A 172 2.53 2.61 -16.87
C TYR A 172 2.94 1.50 -15.89
N GLY A 173 4.17 0.97 -15.98
CA GLY A 173 4.63 -0.15 -15.15
C GLY A 173 3.95 -1.49 -15.48
N LEU A 174 3.35 -1.61 -16.67
CA LEU A 174 2.77 -2.84 -17.19
C LEU A 174 3.82 -3.59 -18.05
N ALA A 175 3.65 -4.92 -18.21
CA ALA A 175 4.54 -5.72 -19.05
C ALA A 175 4.10 -5.66 -20.53
N PRO A 176 4.86 -5.05 -21.45
CA PRO A 176 4.44 -4.89 -22.84
C PRO A 176 4.17 -6.21 -23.55
N ALA A 177 4.89 -7.27 -23.19
CA ALA A 177 4.70 -8.61 -23.77
C ALA A 177 3.28 -9.17 -23.59
N ASP A 178 2.58 -8.77 -22.52
CA ASP A 178 1.20 -9.18 -22.25
C ASP A 178 0.19 -8.65 -23.27
N TYR A 179 0.56 -7.58 -24.01
CA TYR A 179 -0.33 -6.82 -24.89
C TYR A 179 0.10 -6.84 -26.35
N THR A 180 1.18 -7.54 -26.68
CA THR A 180 1.68 -7.63 -28.07
C THR A 180 0.68 -8.35 -28.97
N VAL A 181 0.51 -7.80 -30.18
CA VAL A 181 -0.32 -8.38 -31.27
C VAL A 181 0.47 -8.29 -32.57
N GLU A 182 0.42 -9.37 -33.35
CA GLU A 182 0.96 -9.34 -34.72
C GLU A 182 0.02 -8.51 -35.60
N VAL A 183 0.55 -7.44 -36.17
CA VAL A 183 -0.22 -6.50 -37.00
C VAL A 183 -0.08 -6.89 -38.47
N PRO A 184 -1.19 -7.17 -39.16
CA PRO A 184 -1.18 -7.47 -40.60
C PRO A 184 -0.57 -6.31 -41.40
N VAL A 185 0.34 -6.62 -42.29
CA VAL A 185 0.99 -5.60 -43.16
C VAL A 185 -0.07 -5.00 -44.09
N ALA A 186 -0.16 -3.66 -44.12
CA ALA A 186 -1.02 -2.96 -45.06
C ALA A 186 -0.41 -2.99 -46.46
N GLY A 187 -1.23 -3.24 -47.47
CA GLY A 187 -0.81 -3.23 -48.89
C GLY A 187 -0.65 -4.62 -49.51
N VAL A 188 0.14 -4.71 -50.58
CA VAL A 188 0.24 -5.89 -51.44
C VAL A 188 0.60 -7.16 -50.67
N SER A 189 -0.40 -7.92 -50.27
CA SER A 189 -0.23 -9.30 -49.83
C SER A 189 -0.07 -10.19 -51.07
N THR A 190 0.93 -11.04 -51.09
CA THR A 190 1.05 -12.16 -52.04
C THR A 190 0.06 -13.30 -51.69
N ALA A 191 -0.63 -13.17 -50.55
CA ALA A 191 -1.63 -14.11 -50.06
C ALA A 191 -2.91 -14.06 -50.90
N SER A 192 -3.62 -15.18 -51.01
CA SER A 192 -4.96 -15.26 -51.60
C SER A 192 -5.96 -14.38 -50.80
N PRO A 193 -7.08 -13.96 -51.37
CA PRO A 193 -8.13 -13.23 -50.66
C PRO A 193 -8.57 -13.95 -49.37
N ASP A 194 -8.66 -15.27 -49.38
CA ASP A 194 -9.07 -16.10 -48.24
C ASP A 194 -8.01 -16.09 -47.12
N GLU A 195 -6.73 -16.23 -47.47
CA GLU A 195 -5.63 -16.14 -46.48
C GLU A 195 -5.58 -14.76 -45.85
N ARG A 196 -5.86 -13.71 -46.64
CA ARG A 196 -5.92 -12.35 -46.12
C ARG A 196 -7.11 -12.19 -45.16
N LEU A 197 -8.25 -12.70 -45.50
CA LEU A 197 -9.44 -12.64 -44.65
C LEU A 197 -9.22 -13.40 -43.33
N LYS A 198 -8.58 -14.56 -43.41
CA LYS A 198 -8.15 -15.36 -42.25
C LYS A 198 -7.20 -14.58 -41.31
N GLU A 199 -6.20 -13.92 -41.87
CA GLU A 199 -5.25 -13.08 -41.12
C GLU A 199 -5.98 -11.93 -40.43
N LEU A 200 -6.86 -11.22 -41.10
CA LEU A 200 -7.60 -10.09 -40.57
C LEU A 200 -8.56 -10.46 -39.46
N VAL A 201 -9.29 -11.57 -39.54
CA VAL A 201 -10.24 -11.96 -38.48
C VAL A 201 -9.49 -12.48 -37.24
N ARG A 202 -8.31 -13.13 -37.40
CA ARG A 202 -7.48 -13.53 -36.30
C ARG A 202 -6.86 -12.32 -35.58
N PHE A 203 -6.41 -11.32 -36.35
CA PHE A 203 -5.96 -10.03 -35.82
C PHE A 203 -7.08 -9.32 -35.04
N GLU A 204 -8.30 -9.29 -35.58
CA GLU A 204 -9.49 -8.72 -34.93
C GLU A 204 -9.69 -9.30 -33.52
N MET A 205 -9.69 -10.64 -33.42
CA MET A 205 -9.87 -11.34 -32.13
C MET A 205 -8.70 -11.10 -31.20
N ALA A 206 -7.48 -11.17 -31.70
CA ALA A 206 -6.28 -10.96 -30.90
C ALA A 206 -6.22 -9.54 -30.33
N LEU A 207 -6.44 -8.51 -31.16
CA LEU A 207 -6.39 -7.13 -30.71
C LEU A 207 -7.50 -6.82 -29.70
N SER A 208 -8.73 -7.30 -29.95
CA SER A 208 -9.83 -7.15 -28.99
C SER A 208 -9.50 -7.75 -27.63
N ALA A 209 -8.92 -8.95 -27.61
CA ALA A 209 -8.51 -9.59 -26.35
C ALA A 209 -7.40 -8.79 -25.63
N ARG A 210 -6.39 -8.32 -26.35
CA ARG A 210 -5.28 -7.56 -25.77
C ARG A 210 -5.70 -6.19 -25.26
N VAL A 211 -6.61 -5.51 -25.94
CA VAL A 211 -7.17 -4.24 -25.50
C VAL A 211 -8.04 -4.42 -24.24
N LEU A 212 -8.84 -5.47 -24.18
CA LEU A 212 -9.62 -5.79 -22.97
C LEU A 212 -8.72 -6.13 -21.79
N ARG A 213 -7.66 -6.93 -22.00
CA ARG A 213 -6.65 -7.22 -20.98
C ARG A 213 -6.01 -5.94 -20.46
N TYR A 214 -5.55 -5.07 -21.37
CA TYR A 214 -4.96 -3.79 -21.01
C TYR A 214 -5.93 -2.93 -20.19
N ALA A 215 -7.16 -2.77 -20.65
CA ALA A 215 -8.18 -1.99 -19.96
C ALA A 215 -8.48 -2.54 -18.55
N HIS A 216 -8.55 -3.87 -18.41
CA HIS A 216 -8.70 -4.52 -17.12
C HIS A 216 -7.51 -4.27 -16.20
N ASP A 217 -6.29 -4.51 -16.69
CA ASP A 217 -5.07 -4.37 -15.89
C ASP A 217 -4.82 -2.91 -15.50
N ALA A 218 -5.13 -1.97 -16.39
CA ALA A 218 -5.07 -0.54 -16.11
C ALA A 218 -6.04 -0.09 -15.01
N GLN A 219 -7.25 -0.69 -14.96
CA GLN A 219 -8.28 -0.33 -13.99
C GLN A 219 -8.13 -1.04 -12.66
N SER A 220 -7.76 -2.32 -12.66
CA SER A 220 -7.89 -3.21 -11.50
C SER A 220 -6.57 -3.80 -11.02
N GLY A 221 -5.49 -3.63 -11.80
CA GLY A 221 -4.21 -4.31 -11.60
C GLY A 221 -4.15 -5.68 -12.26
N ARG A 222 -2.93 -6.21 -12.36
CA ARG A 222 -2.60 -7.51 -12.94
C ARG A 222 -2.75 -8.66 -11.95
N VAL A 223 -2.80 -8.34 -10.67
CA VAL A 223 -2.85 -9.27 -9.54
C VAL A 223 -4.06 -8.96 -8.67
N ASP A 224 -4.83 -10.01 -8.31
CA ASP A 224 -5.86 -9.88 -7.28
C ASP A 224 -5.20 -9.92 -5.89
N PRO A 225 -5.15 -8.78 -5.17
CA PRO A 225 -4.47 -8.69 -3.89
C PRO A 225 -5.06 -9.61 -2.83
N ASN A 226 -6.38 -9.85 -2.85
CA ASN A 226 -7.06 -10.68 -1.85
C ASN A 226 -6.68 -12.17 -1.97
N ARG A 227 -6.10 -12.58 -3.11
CA ARG A 227 -5.58 -13.94 -3.34
C ARG A 227 -4.12 -14.11 -2.90
N MET A 228 -3.44 -13.02 -2.51
CA MET A 228 -2.06 -13.05 -2.01
C MET A 228 -1.99 -13.30 -0.51
N THR A 229 -2.89 -12.70 0.24
CA THR A 229 -2.84 -12.75 1.71
C THR A 229 -4.17 -12.33 2.35
N GLY A 230 -4.42 -12.82 3.57
CA GLY A 230 -5.52 -12.32 4.39
C GLY A 230 -5.26 -10.95 5.04
N TYR A 231 -4.11 -10.32 4.80
CA TYR A 231 -3.84 -8.93 5.20
C TYR A 231 -4.33 -7.88 4.21
N TYR A 232 -4.84 -8.30 3.04
CA TYR A 232 -5.42 -7.41 2.04
C TYR A 232 -6.95 -7.50 2.07
N ASP A 233 -7.59 -6.36 1.83
CA ASP A 233 -9.06 -6.27 1.78
C ASP A 233 -9.49 -5.17 0.83
N PHE A 234 -9.67 -5.56 -0.42
CA PHE A 234 -10.08 -4.66 -1.47
C PHE A 234 -11.39 -5.13 -2.09
N PRO A 235 -12.35 -4.23 -2.30
CA PRO A 235 -13.53 -4.56 -3.09
C PRO A 235 -13.14 -4.86 -4.54
N PRO A 236 -13.82 -5.80 -5.22
CA PRO A 236 -13.57 -6.06 -6.62
C PRO A 236 -13.90 -4.83 -7.49
N LYS A 237 -13.08 -4.60 -8.52
CA LYS A 237 -13.25 -3.53 -9.52
C LYS A 237 -13.49 -4.15 -10.90
N PRO A 238 -14.66 -4.77 -11.15
CA PRO A 238 -14.91 -5.43 -12.43
C PRO A 238 -14.99 -4.42 -13.58
N LEU A 239 -14.39 -4.79 -14.72
CA LEU A 239 -14.56 -4.08 -15.97
C LEU A 239 -15.78 -4.67 -16.72
N ASP A 240 -16.69 -3.82 -17.18
CA ASP A 240 -17.68 -4.22 -18.17
C ASP A 240 -16.99 -4.41 -19.53
N MET A 241 -16.61 -5.65 -19.80
CA MET A 241 -15.82 -6.01 -20.99
C MET A 241 -16.62 -5.85 -22.30
N GLU A 242 -17.90 -6.18 -22.29
CA GLU A 242 -18.76 -6.00 -23.47
C GLU A 242 -19.04 -4.52 -23.73
N GLY A 243 -19.34 -3.74 -22.69
CA GLY A 243 -19.48 -2.29 -22.78
C GLY A 243 -18.18 -1.60 -23.24
N ALA A 244 -17.02 -2.13 -22.84
CA ALA A 244 -15.73 -1.67 -23.32
C ALA A 244 -15.59 -1.88 -24.84
N LEU A 245 -15.87 -3.07 -25.37
CA LEU A 245 -15.84 -3.34 -26.82
C LEU A 245 -16.83 -2.46 -27.58
N LYS A 246 -18.05 -2.28 -27.06
CA LYS A 246 -19.04 -1.37 -27.65
C LYS A 246 -18.51 0.06 -27.76
N THR A 247 -17.88 0.54 -26.69
CA THR A 247 -17.28 1.88 -26.69
C THR A 247 -16.12 1.98 -27.69
N LEU A 248 -15.23 0.99 -27.70
CA LEU A 248 -14.06 0.92 -28.58
C LEU A 248 -14.44 0.84 -30.08
N ALA A 249 -15.56 0.18 -30.40
CA ALA A 249 -16.07 0.10 -31.78
C ALA A 249 -16.47 1.47 -32.35
N HIS A 250 -16.83 2.43 -31.51
CA HIS A 250 -17.38 3.72 -31.95
C HIS A 250 -16.52 4.93 -31.57
N THR A 251 -15.59 4.80 -30.63
CA THR A 251 -14.78 5.95 -30.17
C THR A 251 -13.82 6.44 -31.24
N GLN A 252 -13.68 7.77 -31.31
CA GLN A 252 -12.64 8.46 -32.08
C GLN A 252 -11.41 8.78 -31.21
N GLN A 253 -11.51 8.56 -29.89
CA GLN A 253 -10.49 8.93 -28.90
C GLN A 253 -9.97 7.68 -28.18
N MET A 254 -9.39 6.76 -28.95
CA MET A 254 -8.90 5.47 -28.46
C MET A 254 -7.92 5.62 -27.30
N ARG A 255 -6.90 6.50 -27.48
CA ARG A 255 -5.90 6.79 -26.44
C ARG A 255 -6.55 7.27 -25.15
N THR A 256 -7.38 8.31 -25.23
CA THR A 256 -8.06 8.90 -24.07
C THR A 256 -8.90 7.86 -23.31
N TYR A 257 -9.60 7.00 -24.05
CA TYR A 257 -10.39 5.92 -23.43
C TYR A 257 -9.50 4.94 -22.65
N LEU A 258 -8.42 4.45 -23.24
CA LEU A 258 -7.54 3.48 -22.60
C LEU A 258 -6.76 4.11 -21.42
N GLU A 259 -6.27 5.33 -21.58
CA GLU A 259 -5.59 6.06 -20.50
C GLU A 259 -6.51 6.38 -19.34
N SER A 260 -7.80 6.65 -19.58
CA SER A 260 -8.80 6.88 -18.53
C SER A 260 -9.09 5.66 -17.65
N ARG A 261 -8.65 4.47 -18.04
CA ARG A 261 -8.75 3.26 -17.21
C ARG A 261 -7.76 3.25 -16.06
N HIS A 262 -6.61 3.90 -16.20
CA HIS A 262 -5.64 4.04 -15.12
C HIS A 262 -6.15 4.97 -14.01
N PRO A 263 -5.61 4.88 -12.78
CA PRO A 263 -5.86 5.87 -11.75
C PRO A 263 -5.52 7.29 -12.22
N GLN A 264 -6.41 8.25 -11.93
CA GLN A 264 -6.27 9.63 -12.40
C GLN A 264 -5.72 10.58 -11.30
N ASN A 265 -5.37 10.05 -10.15
CA ASN A 265 -4.84 10.83 -9.02
C ASN A 265 -3.42 11.35 -9.31
N PRO A 266 -3.02 12.49 -8.69
CA PRO A 266 -1.70 13.09 -8.87
C PRO A 266 -0.55 12.15 -8.48
N GLU A 267 -0.74 11.32 -7.48
CA GLU A 267 0.25 10.39 -6.97
C GLU A 267 0.61 9.34 -8.03
N TYR A 268 -0.37 8.83 -8.77
CA TYR A 268 -0.14 7.90 -9.87
C TYR A 268 0.67 8.56 -11.01
N GLN A 269 0.34 9.82 -11.33
CA GLN A 269 1.07 10.55 -12.39
C GLN A 269 2.51 10.85 -11.97
N ALA A 270 2.75 11.22 -10.69
CA ALA A 270 4.09 11.43 -10.16
C ALA A 270 4.94 10.15 -10.22
N LEU A 271 4.37 9.00 -9.87
CA LEU A 271 5.06 7.70 -9.98
C LEU A 271 5.37 7.34 -11.45
N ARG A 272 4.48 7.64 -12.38
CA ARG A 272 4.76 7.44 -13.81
C ARG A 272 5.94 8.29 -14.30
N VAL A 273 5.93 9.58 -13.97
CA VAL A 273 7.03 10.50 -14.33
C VAL A 273 8.35 10.00 -13.76
N GLU A 274 8.36 9.55 -12.50
CA GLU A 274 9.56 8.97 -11.88
C GLU A 274 10.01 7.69 -12.61
N LEU A 275 9.07 6.79 -12.98
CA LEU A 275 9.40 5.58 -13.73
C LEU A 275 10.06 5.91 -15.07
N GLU A 276 9.48 6.83 -15.83
CA GLU A 276 10.02 7.29 -17.11
C GLU A 276 11.41 7.92 -16.95
N ALA A 277 11.60 8.76 -15.93
CA ALA A 277 12.89 9.38 -15.63
C ALA A 277 13.96 8.34 -15.26
N LEU A 278 13.61 7.36 -14.42
CA LEU A 278 14.50 6.26 -14.05
C LEU A 278 14.88 5.40 -15.27
N GLN A 279 13.92 5.07 -16.13
CA GLN A 279 14.17 4.28 -17.34
C GLN A 279 15.02 5.02 -18.36
N ALA A 280 14.81 6.32 -18.53
CA ALA A 280 15.55 7.17 -19.47
C ALA A 280 16.96 7.53 -18.99
N SER A 281 17.22 7.48 -17.67
CA SER A 281 18.52 7.89 -17.14
C SER A 281 19.64 6.97 -17.65
N ALA A 282 20.68 7.57 -18.24
CA ALA A 282 21.88 6.87 -18.70
C ALA A 282 22.88 6.59 -17.57
N GLU A 283 22.50 6.76 -16.31
CA GLU A 283 23.39 6.52 -15.18
C GLU A 283 23.89 5.09 -15.16
N ASN A 284 25.22 4.96 -15.27
CA ASN A 284 25.90 3.72 -14.94
C ASN A 284 25.69 3.46 -13.46
N GLU A 285 24.87 2.48 -13.14
CA GLU A 285 24.60 2.07 -11.77
C GLU A 285 25.88 1.52 -11.15
N ILE A 286 26.33 2.16 -10.06
CA ILE A 286 27.44 1.61 -9.27
C ILE A 286 26.84 0.59 -8.32
N VAL A 287 26.93 -0.68 -8.69
CA VAL A 287 26.50 -1.79 -7.85
C VAL A 287 27.64 -2.22 -6.95
N VAL A 288 27.45 -2.12 -5.65
CA VAL A 288 28.36 -2.64 -4.62
C VAL A 288 27.77 -3.93 -4.06
N ASP A 289 28.62 -4.94 -3.80
CA ASP A 289 28.17 -6.19 -3.19
C ASP A 289 27.46 -5.90 -1.85
N PRO A 290 26.17 -6.21 -1.70
CA PRO A 290 25.42 -5.94 -0.48
C PRO A 290 25.90 -6.73 0.74
N LYS A 291 26.73 -7.77 0.52
CA LYS A 291 27.34 -8.59 1.59
C LYS A 291 28.75 -8.15 1.95
N LEU A 292 29.26 -7.08 1.36
CA LEU A 292 30.60 -6.58 1.64
C LEU A 292 30.81 -6.40 3.15
N LEU A 293 31.91 -6.96 3.64
CA LEU A 293 32.43 -6.76 4.99
C LEU A 293 33.91 -6.42 4.86
N LEU A 294 34.28 -5.18 5.21
CA LEU A 294 35.64 -4.69 5.04
C LEU A 294 36.04 -3.85 6.27
N LYS A 295 37.23 -4.13 6.81
CA LYS A 295 37.83 -3.41 7.95
C LYS A 295 39.03 -2.61 7.46
N PRO A 296 39.45 -1.57 8.23
CA PRO A 296 40.67 -0.84 7.91
C PRO A 296 41.89 -1.76 7.73
N GLY A 297 42.65 -1.55 6.65
CA GLY A 297 43.77 -2.35 6.24
C GLY A 297 43.45 -3.56 5.34
N GLU A 298 42.19 -3.94 5.17
CA GLU A 298 41.77 -5.01 4.25
C GLU A 298 41.60 -4.47 2.82
N THR A 299 41.54 -5.36 1.84
CA THR A 299 41.45 -5.04 0.40
C THR A 299 40.16 -5.61 -0.19
N SER A 300 39.50 -4.82 -1.04
CA SER A 300 38.33 -5.25 -1.78
C SER A 300 38.16 -4.48 -3.10
N PRO A 301 37.86 -5.15 -4.24
CA PRO A 301 37.54 -4.48 -5.49
C PRO A 301 36.21 -3.69 -5.43
N GLU A 302 35.40 -3.91 -4.40
CA GLU A 302 34.17 -3.17 -4.18
C GLU A 302 34.40 -1.79 -3.52
N LEU A 303 35.58 -1.57 -2.88
CA LEU A 303 35.86 -0.33 -2.18
C LEU A 303 35.87 0.91 -3.09
N PRO A 304 36.50 0.91 -4.29
CA PRO A 304 36.45 2.06 -5.19
C PRO A 304 35.02 2.45 -5.60
N LYS A 305 34.15 1.45 -5.81
CA LYS A 305 32.74 1.67 -6.10
C LYS A 305 32.03 2.39 -4.95
N LEU A 306 32.25 1.92 -3.72
CA LEU A 306 31.70 2.51 -2.51
C LEU A 306 32.20 3.95 -2.32
N LEU A 307 33.49 4.19 -2.49
CA LEU A 307 34.09 5.53 -2.36
C LEU A 307 33.53 6.49 -3.44
N THR A 308 33.26 6.01 -4.64
CA THR A 308 32.57 6.79 -5.68
C THR A 308 31.15 7.17 -5.27
N LEU A 309 30.40 6.24 -4.66
CA LEU A 309 29.07 6.54 -4.11
C LEU A 309 29.13 7.58 -2.97
N ILE A 310 30.11 7.46 -2.10
CA ILE A 310 30.35 8.46 -1.04
C ILE A 310 30.59 9.83 -1.66
N ALA A 311 31.52 9.93 -2.61
CA ALA A 311 31.88 11.19 -3.25
C ALA A 311 30.67 11.87 -3.96
N ARG A 312 29.79 11.09 -4.56
CA ARG A 312 28.55 11.61 -5.21
C ARG A 312 27.51 12.14 -4.22
N ASN A 313 27.50 11.63 -2.99
CA ASN A 313 26.51 11.95 -1.97
C ASN A 313 27.05 12.87 -0.85
N LEU A 314 28.23 13.46 -1.02
CA LEU A 314 28.76 14.44 -0.08
C LEU A 314 27.96 15.74 -0.17
N ASP A 315 27.64 16.31 1.00
CA ASP A 315 27.22 17.71 1.10
C ASP A 315 28.44 18.64 1.16
N ASP A 316 28.20 19.94 1.08
CA ASP A 316 29.24 20.97 1.05
C ASP A 316 30.14 20.93 2.31
N GLU A 317 29.57 20.60 3.47
CA GLU A 317 30.30 20.52 4.74
C GLU A 317 31.24 19.30 4.75
N THR A 318 30.72 18.13 4.47
CA THR A 318 31.48 16.86 4.44
C THR A 318 32.44 16.82 3.23
N GLY A 319 32.09 17.45 2.14
CA GLY A 319 32.93 17.61 0.94
C GLY A 319 34.15 18.48 1.22
N GLY A 320 34.01 19.53 2.01
CA GLY A 320 35.13 20.37 2.48
C GLY A 320 36.11 19.59 3.35
N ASP A 321 35.61 18.74 4.26
CA ASP A 321 36.45 17.99 5.21
C ASP A 321 37.19 16.80 4.59
N TYR A 322 36.56 16.09 3.62
CA TYR A 322 37.04 14.80 3.13
C TYR A 322 37.25 14.71 1.62
N GLY A 323 36.95 15.77 0.86
CA GLY A 323 37.04 15.78 -0.60
C GLY A 323 38.43 15.47 -1.12
N GLU A 324 39.49 16.01 -0.48
CA GLU A 324 40.87 15.77 -0.88
C GLU A 324 41.31 14.31 -0.64
N THR A 325 40.90 13.73 0.51
CA THR A 325 41.17 12.30 0.83
C THR A 325 40.46 11.39 -0.17
N LEU A 326 39.22 11.68 -0.51
CA LEU A 326 38.47 10.90 -1.50
C LEU A 326 39.01 11.07 -2.94
N ALA A 327 39.46 12.26 -3.30
CA ALA A 327 40.10 12.48 -4.61
C ALA A 327 41.39 11.66 -4.76
N ARG A 328 42.15 11.52 -3.68
CA ARG A 328 43.43 10.79 -3.67
C ARG A 328 43.25 9.27 -3.56
N LEU A 329 42.32 8.81 -2.73
CA LEU A 329 42.14 7.39 -2.41
C LEU A 329 40.88 6.75 -3.03
N GLY A 330 40.09 7.52 -3.79
CA GLY A 330 38.80 7.07 -4.32
C GLY A 330 38.85 5.88 -5.29
N THR A 331 40.02 5.56 -5.83
CA THR A 331 40.25 4.39 -6.70
C THR A 331 41.02 3.27 -5.98
N SER A 332 41.34 3.42 -4.69
CA SER A 332 42.07 2.42 -3.93
C SER A 332 41.20 1.21 -3.58
N GLU A 333 41.70 0.02 -3.84
CA GLU A 333 41.08 -1.22 -3.36
C GLU A 333 41.45 -1.51 -1.89
N VAL A 334 42.50 -0.86 -1.34
CA VAL A 334 42.94 -1.00 0.04
C VAL A 334 42.16 -0.01 0.91
N TYR A 335 41.55 -0.50 1.98
CA TYR A 335 40.91 0.36 2.98
C TYR A 335 41.98 1.06 3.83
N ASP A 336 42.55 2.12 3.27
CA ASP A 336 43.56 2.94 3.93
C ASP A 336 43.03 3.53 5.26
N PRO A 337 43.84 3.55 6.36
CA PRO A 337 43.44 4.18 7.61
C PRO A 337 42.98 5.64 7.47
N GLU A 338 43.45 6.38 6.48
CA GLU A 338 42.98 7.75 6.22
C GLU A 338 41.52 7.84 5.74
N LEU A 339 40.94 6.75 5.22
CA LEU A 339 39.52 6.67 4.90
C LEU A 339 38.64 6.42 6.13
N LEU A 340 39.21 6.04 7.27
CA LEU A 340 38.43 5.72 8.45
C LEU A 340 37.56 6.89 8.97
N PRO A 341 38.06 8.14 9.03
CA PRO A 341 37.24 9.30 9.41
C PRO A 341 36.07 9.50 8.44
N VAL A 342 36.29 9.34 7.12
CA VAL A 342 35.28 9.45 6.08
C VAL A 342 34.15 8.45 6.33
N ILE A 343 34.48 7.17 6.47
CA ILE A 343 33.49 6.10 6.69
C ILE A 343 32.72 6.33 7.99
N LYS A 344 33.41 6.73 9.08
CA LYS A 344 32.73 7.06 10.34
C LYS A 344 31.78 8.23 10.24
N ALA A 345 32.13 9.27 9.48
CA ALA A 345 31.27 10.43 9.25
C ALA A 345 29.99 10.00 8.48
N VAL A 346 30.17 9.24 7.42
CA VAL A 346 29.07 8.71 6.61
C VAL A 346 28.13 7.80 7.42
N GLN A 347 28.70 6.91 8.26
CA GLN A 347 27.92 6.05 9.14
C GLN A 347 27.09 6.87 10.15
N LYS A 348 27.70 7.91 10.78
CA LYS A 348 27.00 8.80 11.72
C LYS A 348 25.86 9.55 11.04
N ARG A 349 26.10 10.06 9.83
CA ARG A 349 25.07 10.74 9.03
C ARG A 349 23.90 9.82 8.69
N ALA A 350 24.17 8.54 8.45
CA ALA A 350 23.15 7.52 8.24
C ALA A 350 22.49 7.01 9.55
N GLY A 351 22.69 7.71 10.68
CA GLY A 351 22.11 7.33 11.97
C GLY A 351 22.72 6.06 12.59
N MET A 352 23.89 5.63 12.10
CA MET A 352 24.58 4.44 12.60
C MET A 352 25.68 4.80 13.61
N LYS A 353 26.12 3.80 14.37
CA LYS A 353 27.35 3.94 15.16
C LYS A 353 28.55 4.06 14.20
N GLY A 354 29.29 5.15 14.27
CA GLY A 354 30.50 5.38 13.46
C GLY A 354 31.66 4.51 13.93
N ASP A 355 31.61 3.20 13.64
CA ASP A 355 32.68 2.25 14.03
C ASP A 355 33.77 2.09 12.95
N GLY A 356 33.50 2.52 11.73
CA GLY A 356 34.42 2.46 10.61
C GLY A 356 34.49 1.08 9.96
N VAL A 357 33.65 0.11 10.33
CA VAL A 357 33.55 -1.17 9.62
C VAL A 357 32.54 -1.06 8.49
N ILE A 358 32.99 -1.24 7.26
CA ILE A 358 32.10 -1.29 6.10
C ILE A 358 31.41 -2.66 6.08
N GLY A 359 30.17 -2.70 6.53
CA GLY A 359 29.36 -3.91 6.54
C GLY A 359 28.10 -3.73 5.70
N PRO A 360 27.24 -4.77 5.58
CA PRO A 360 26.01 -4.71 4.79
C PRO A 360 25.12 -3.50 5.08
N ARG A 361 25.05 -3.05 6.33
CA ARG A 361 24.28 -1.86 6.72
C ARG A 361 24.91 -0.57 6.18
N THR A 362 26.25 -0.47 6.21
CA THR A 362 26.99 0.68 5.65
C THR A 362 26.82 0.74 4.14
N VAL A 363 26.95 -0.41 3.48
CA VAL A 363 26.71 -0.51 2.01
C VAL A 363 25.30 -0.09 1.67
N ALA A 364 24.29 -0.64 2.35
CA ALA A 364 22.89 -0.32 2.09
C ALA A 364 22.58 1.18 2.31
N SER A 365 23.20 1.82 3.31
CA SER A 365 23.00 3.25 3.57
C SER A 365 23.64 4.16 2.52
N LEU A 366 24.74 3.72 1.90
CA LEU A 366 25.51 4.47 0.91
C LEU A 366 25.07 4.22 -0.53
N ALA A 367 24.84 2.95 -0.87
CA ALA A 367 24.33 2.58 -2.18
C ALA A 367 22.93 3.20 -2.41
N GLY A 368 22.24 3.56 -1.31
CA GLY A 368 20.84 3.95 -1.40
C GLY A 368 20.01 2.79 -1.95
N THR A 369 18.81 3.10 -2.38
CA THR A 369 18.01 2.17 -3.17
C THR A 369 18.57 2.18 -4.59
N SER A 370 18.99 1.03 -5.13
CA SER A 370 19.53 0.95 -6.49
C SER A 370 18.51 1.46 -7.53
N LYS A 371 18.97 1.87 -8.70
CA LYS A 371 18.06 2.27 -9.77
C LYS A 371 17.07 1.14 -10.11
N ALA A 372 17.57 -0.09 -10.16
CA ALA A 372 16.74 -1.27 -10.39
C ALA A 372 15.69 -1.47 -9.28
N ASP A 373 16.10 -1.33 -8.01
CA ASP A 373 15.17 -1.39 -6.87
C ASP A 373 14.14 -0.24 -6.90
N LYS A 374 14.56 0.98 -7.27
CA LYS A 374 13.64 2.11 -7.43
C LYS A 374 12.61 1.84 -8.50
N ILE A 375 13.02 1.35 -9.68
CA ILE A 375 12.12 0.96 -10.75
C ILE A 375 11.13 -0.10 -10.25
N GLN A 376 11.61 -1.14 -9.58
CA GLN A 376 10.75 -2.19 -9.03
C GLN A 376 9.75 -1.65 -7.99
N LYS A 377 10.18 -0.80 -7.06
CA LYS A 377 9.30 -0.17 -6.06
C LYS A 377 8.24 0.72 -6.71
N VAL A 378 8.61 1.48 -7.74
CA VAL A 378 7.66 2.32 -8.48
C VAL A 378 6.66 1.46 -9.25
N GLN A 379 7.10 0.37 -9.89
CA GLN A 379 6.20 -0.57 -10.57
C GLN A 379 5.22 -1.25 -9.60
N VAL A 380 5.70 -1.66 -8.41
CA VAL A 380 4.87 -2.19 -7.32
C VAL A 380 3.85 -1.15 -6.87
N ALA A 381 4.27 0.10 -6.63
CA ALA A 381 3.37 1.17 -6.21
C ALA A 381 2.31 1.51 -7.28
N LEU A 382 2.66 1.50 -8.57
CA LEU A 382 1.72 1.67 -9.66
C LEU A 382 0.68 0.53 -9.71
N GLU A 383 1.10 -0.71 -9.45
CA GLU A 383 0.19 -1.86 -9.36
C GLU A 383 -0.76 -1.72 -8.16
N GLU A 384 -0.24 -1.39 -6.98
CA GLU A 384 -1.02 -1.23 -5.74
C GLU A 384 -2.02 -0.07 -5.82
N LEU A 385 -1.67 1.03 -6.51
CA LEU A 385 -2.61 2.15 -6.73
C LEU A 385 -3.81 1.76 -7.58
N ARG A 386 -3.70 0.77 -8.47
CA ARG A 386 -4.83 0.26 -9.24
C ARG A 386 -5.85 -0.49 -8.38
N TRP A 387 -5.45 -0.98 -7.21
CA TRP A 387 -6.37 -1.62 -6.24
C TRP A 387 -7.23 -0.59 -5.50
N LEU A 388 -6.74 0.65 -5.36
CA LEU A 388 -7.45 1.75 -4.72
C LEU A 388 -8.46 2.42 -5.67
N PRO A 389 -9.40 3.23 -5.17
CA PRO A 389 -10.24 4.06 -6.02
C PRO A 389 -9.41 4.91 -6.97
N SER A 390 -9.93 5.15 -8.18
CA SER A 390 -9.24 5.98 -9.19
C SER A 390 -9.01 7.42 -8.71
N ASP A 391 -9.97 7.95 -7.94
CA ASP A 391 -9.85 9.20 -7.19
C ASP A 391 -9.81 8.86 -5.69
N LEU A 392 -8.77 9.31 -5.00
CA LEU A 392 -8.60 9.06 -3.56
C LEU A 392 -9.49 9.96 -2.69
N GLY A 393 -10.15 10.94 -3.27
CA GLY A 393 -11.06 11.86 -2.58
C GLY A 393 -10.35 12.97 -1.78
N SER A 394 -11.15 13.97 -1.41
CA SER A 394 -10.75 15.08 -0.54
C SER A 394 -11.96 15.54 0.29
N PRO A 395 -11.86 15.65 1.61
CA PRO A 395 -10.68 15.31 2.44
C PRO A 395 -10.46 13.80 2.55
N ARG A 396 -9.22 13.40 2.90
CA ARG A 396 -8.86 12.00 3.17
C ARG A 396 -7.82 11.86 4.28
N VAL A 397 -7.80 10.71 4.93
CA VAL A 397 -6.68 10.29 5.78
C VAL A 397 -5.86 9.23 5.02
N PHE A 398 -4.56 9.43 4.96
CA PHE A 398 -3.64 8.53 4.28
C PHE A 398 -2.55 8.06 5.25
N ILE A 399 -2.53 6.75 5.54
CA ILE A 399 -1.54 6.11 6.39
C ILE A 399 -0.61 5.34 5.48
N ASN A 400 0.66 5.76 5.37
CA ASN A 400 1.66 4.97 4.67
C ASN A 400 2.47 4.16 5.69
N GLN A 401 2.24 2.85 5.73
CA GLN A 401 2.85 1.94 6.70
C GLN A 401 4.38 1.90 6.60
N PRO A 402 5.01 1.73 5.40
CA PRO A 402 6.46 1.77 5.25
C PRO A 402 7.11 3.11 5.66
N ALA A 403 6.40 4.22 5.47
CA ALA A 403 6.85 5.55 5.89
C ALA A 403 6.65 5.79 7.39
N PHE A 404 5.85 4.99 8.07
CA PHE A 404 5.42 5.20 9.46
C PHE A 404 4.78 6.56 9.69
N THR A 405 3.90 6.98 8.77
CA THR A 405 3.21 8.28 8.81
C THR A 405 1.71 8.11 8.63
N ALA A 406 0.97 9.07 9.17
CA ALA A 406 -0.44 9.29 8.90
C ALA A 406 -0.66 10.75 8.58
N SER A 407 -1.34 11.05 7.47
CA SER A 407 -1.58 12.41 7.00
C SER A 407 -3.07 12.66 6.83
N TYR A 408 -3.52 13.86 7.15
CA TYR A 408 -4.82 14.39 6.75
C TYR A 408 -4.61 15.37 5.59
N ILE A 409 -5.21 15.05 4.46
CA ILE A 409 -5.06 15.79 3.21
C ILE A 409 -6.43 16.38 2.85
N ASP A 410 -6.50 17.69 2.61
CA ASP A 410 -7.73 18.37 2.22
C ASP A 410 -7.42 19.41 1.15
N ASN A 411 -8.21 19.40 0.06
CA ASN A 411 -8.04 20.27 -1.10
C ASN A 411 -6.62 20.23 -1.71
N GLY A 412 -6.01 19.03 -1.76
CA GLY A 412 -4.66 18.83 -2.31
C GLY A 412 -3.53 19.29 -1.41
N GLU A 413 -3.81 19.69 -0.16
CA GLU A 413 -2.79 20.10 0.81
C GLU A 413 -2.74 19.15 2.01
N GLU A 414 -1.54 18.80 2.45
CA GLU A 414 -1.31 18.04 3.67
C GLU A 414 -1.47 18.96 4.89
N LYS A 415 -2.68 19.00 5.45
CA LYS A 415 -3.01 19.86 6.61
C LYS A 415 -2.44 19.36 7.93
N LEU A 416 -2.19 18.04 8.01
CA LEU A 416 -1.55 17.40 9.16
C LEU A 416 -0.74 16.20 8.66
N LYS A 417 0.49 16.07 9.16
CA LYS A 417 1.30 14.87 9.06
C LYS A 417 1.82 14.49 10.43
N THR A 418 1.62 13.25 10.84
CA THR A 418 2.06 12.75 12.14
C THR A 418 2.78 11.42 11.99
N ARG A 419 3.71 11.14 12.92
CA ARG A 419 4.35 9.81 13.00
C ARG A 419 3.33 8.78 13.44
N ALA A 420 3.46 7.58 12.88
CA ALA A 420 2.63 6.43 13.21
C ALA A 420 3.46 5.24 13.68
N VAL A 421 2.88 4.44 14.58
CA VAL A 421 3.37 3.10 14.96
C VAL A 421 2.39 2.09 14.35
N ILE A 422 2.91 1.15 13.57
CA ILE A 422 2.14 0.10 12.89
C ILE A 422 2.37 -1.27 13.53
N GLY A 423 1.70 -2.29 13.03
CA GLY A 423 1.84 -3.67 13.48
C GLY A 423 3.25 -4.22 13.32
N ARG A 424 3.70 -5.04 14.27
CA ARG A 424 4.94 -5.82 14.15
C ARG A 424 4.82 -6.87 13.03
N THR A 425 5.92 -7.39 12.53
CA THR A 425 5.96 -8.36 11.43
C THR A 425 5.11 -9.62 11.66
N THR A 426 4.93 -10.03 12.93
CA THR A 426 4.07 -11.17 13.32
C THR A 426 2.60 -10.81 13.46
N ASN A 427 2.25 -9.53 13.52
CA ASN A 427 0.90 -8.99 13.65
C ASN A 427 0.77 -7.75 12.75
N GLN A 428 0.86 -7.96 11.44
CA GLN A 428 0.94 -6.86 10.49
C GLN A 428 -0.34 -6.02 10.47
N THR A 429 -0.19 -4.73 10.22
CA THR A 429 -1.31 -3.87 9.84
C THR A 429 -1.78 -4.27 8.44
N ALA A 430 -3.07 -4.47 8.24
CA ALA A 430 -3.63 -4.82 6.94
C ALA A 430 -3.57 -3.64 5.96
N PHE A 431 -3.63 -3.94 4.66
CA PHE A 431 -3.76 -2.94 3.60
C PHE A 431 -5.19 -2.96 3.06
N PHE A 432 -5.90 -1.87 3.25
CA PHE A 432 -7.30 -1.70 2.87
C PHE A 432 -7.66 -0.21 2.89
N TYR A 433 -8.86 0.12 2.49
CA TYR A 433 -9.44 1.44 2.70
C TYR A 433 -10.87 1.33 3.23
N ASP A 434 -11.30 2.35 3.95
CA ASP A 434 -12.63 2.44 4.54
C ASP A 434 -13.00 3.92 4.75
N GLN A 435 -14.04 4.20 5.51
CA GLN A 435 -14.50 5.53 5.86
C GLN A 435 -14.44 5.75 7.37
N ILE A 436 -13.96 6.92 7.80
CA ILE A 436 -13.94 7.29 9.21
C ILE A 436 -15.38 7.61 9.66
N GLU A 437 -15.82 7.00 10.77
CA GLU A 437 -17.18 7.15 11.28
C GLU A 437 -17.27 7.88 12.62
N GLN A 438 -16.28 7.67 13.51
CA GLN A 438 -16.42 8.07 14.91
C GLN A 438 -15.08 8.39 15.57
N VAL A 439 -15.10 9.33 16.49
CA VAL A 439 -14.00 9.61 17.43
C VAL A 439 -14.49 9.29 18.85
N ASP A 440 -13.77 8.42 19.55
CA ASP A 440 -13.99 8.09 20.96
C ASP A 440 -12.99 8.86 21.83
N PHE A 441 -13.51 9.59 22.81
CA PHE A 441 -12.76 10.29 23.84
C PHE A 441 -12.70 9.42 25.10
N HIS A 442 -11.53 9.27 25.70
CA HIS A 442 -11.25 8.36 26.80
C HIS A 442 -11.87 6.97 26.57
N PRO A 443 -11.40 6.26 25.52
CA PRO A 443 -12.04 5.04 25.05
C PRO A 443 -11.88 3.88 26.04
N TYR A 444 -12.91 3.01 26.07
CA TYR A 444 -12.71 1.65 26.56
C TYR A 444 -11.91 0.85 25.50
N TRP A 445 -10.94 0.07 25.95
CA TRP A 445 -10.24 -0.85 25.07
C TRP A 445 -10.80 -2.26 25.20
N GLY A 446 -11.61 -2.70 24.23
CA GLY A 446 -11.98 -4.10 24.08
C GLY A 446 -10.76 -4.92 23.67
N VAL A 447 -10.30 -5.82 24.56
CA VAL A 447 -9.09 -6.60 24.31
C VAL A 447 -9.37 -7.70 23.28
N PRO A 448 -8.64 -7.76 22.15
CA PRO A 448 -8.80 -8.83 21.17
C PRO A 448 -8.55 -10.23 21.77
N GLN A 449 -9.33 -11.22 21.35
CA GLN A 449 -9.17 -12.61 21.82
C GLN A 449 -7.74 -13.15 21.63
N SER A 450 -7.08 -12.74 20.55
CA SER A 450 -5.68 -13.12 20.30
C SER A 450 -4.71 -12.61 21.38
N ILE A 451 -4.94 -11.41 21.90
CA ILE A 451 -4.14 -10.84 22.99
C ILE A 451 -4.48 -11.56 24.30
N ILE A 452 -5.78 -11.78 24.56
CA ILE A 452 -6.20 -12.50 25.76
C ILE A 452 -5.56 -13.90 25.79
N VAL A 453 -5.66 -14.64 24.69
CA VAL A 453 -5.16 -16.04 24.60
C VAL A 453 -3.63 -16.10 24.57
N ASN A 454 -3.00 -15.26 23.74
CA ASN A 454 -1.57 -15.40 23.50
C ASN A 454 -0.70 -14.72 24.55
N GLU A 455 -1.21 -13.67 25.22
CA GLU A 455 -0.40 -12.83 26.12
C GLU A 455 -0.92 -12.81 27.56
N MET A 456 -2.25 -12.74 27.78
CA MET A 456 -2.80 -12.65 29.12
C MET A 456 -3.06 -14.02 29.76
N LEU A 457 -3.54 -15.00 29.01
CA LEU A 457 -3.92 -16.32 29.52
C LEU A 457 -2.79 -17.07 30.24
N PRO A 458 -1.52 -17.05 29.78
CA PRO A 458 -0.43 -17.67 30.54
C PRO A 458 -0.30 -17.13 31.96
N ARG A 459 -0.45 -15.82 32.15
CA ARG A 459 -0.42 -15.19 33.47
C ARG A 459 -1.71 -15.45 34.26
N LEU A 460 -2.87 -15.36 33.64
CA LEU A 460 -4.16 -15.55 34.26
C LEU A 460 -4.32 -16.94 34.88
N ARG A 461 -3.63 -17.95 34.34
CA ARG A 461 -3.59 -19.30 34.90
C ARG A 461 -2.86 -19.35 36.25
N SER A 462 -1.85 -18.51 36.47
CA SER A 462 -1.12 -18.44 37.76
C SER A 462 -1.66 -17.33 38.66
N ASP A 463 -2.27 -16.29 38.10
CA ASP A 463 -2.79 -15.12 38.83
C ASP A 463 -4.18 -14.71 38.29
N PRO A 464 -5.26 -15.44 38.64
CA PRO A 464 -6.61 -15.19 38.14
C PRO A 464 -7.16 -13.78 38.45
N GLY A 465 -6.73 -13.16 39.55
CA GLY A 465 -7.15 -11.83 39.97
C GLY A 465 -6.37 -10.68 39.33
N TYR A 466 -5.45 -10.97 38.39
CA TYR A 466 -4.65 -9.96 37.74
C TYR A 466 -5.46 -8.86 37.05
N LEU A 467 -6.49 -9.25 36.27
CA LEU A 467 -7.30 -8.27 35.52
C LEU A 467 -8.09 -7.34 36.46
N ASP A 468 -8.59 -7.87 37.60
CA ASP A 468 -9.32 -7.06 38.59
C ASP A 468 -8.44 -5.92 39.13
N ARG A 469 -7.15 -6.21 39.40
CA ARG A 469 -6.18 -5.23 39.92
C ARG A 469 -5.64 -4.29 38.86
N ALA A 470 -5.68 -4.70 37.59
CA ALA A 470 -5.09 -3.96 36.48
C ALA A 470 -6.09 -3.06 35.73
N GLY A 471 -7.29 -2.83 36.29
CA GLY A 471 -8.30 -1.94 35.71
C GLY A 471 -9.03 -2.50 34.49
N TYR A 472 -9.10 -3.85 34.40
CA TYR A 472 -9.89 -4.51 33.37
C TYR A 472 -11.24 -4.98 33.92
N GLU A 473 -12.21 -5.08 33.05
CA GLU A 473 -13.51 -5.68 33.29
C GLU A 473 -13.63 -6.96 32.48
N VAL A 474 -14.11 -8.02 33.13
CA VAL A 474 -14.45 -9.27 32.46
C VAL A 474 -15.98 -9.43 32.47
N THR A 475 -16.54 -9.74 31.29
CA THR A 475 -17.98 -9.98 31.15
C THR A 475 -18.25 -11.34 30.50
N ASP A 476 -19.33 -11.98 30.91
CA ASP A 476 -19.82 -13.20 30.26
C ASP A 476 -20.56 -12.90 28.95
N SER A 477 -21.04 -13.95 28.29
CA SER A 477 -21.79 -13.86 27.03
C SER A 477 -23.12 -13.07 27.13
N ARG A 478 -23.62 -12.86 28.35
CA ARG A 478 -24.84 -12.09 28.66
C ARG A 478 -24.53 -10.65 29.03
N GLY A 479 -23.24 -10.25 29.03
CA GLY A 479 -22.78 -8.93 29.42
C GLY A 479 -22.70 -8.73 30.95
N LYS A 480 -22.90 -9.77 31.75
CA LYS A 480 -22.76 -9.69 33.21
C LYS A 480 -21.29 -9.59 33.59
N ARG A 481 -20.96 -8.60 34.41
CA ARG A 481 -19.60 -8.41 34.95
C ARG A 481 -19.28 -9.54 35.96
N ILE A 482 -18.09 -10.10 35.80
CA ILE A 482 -17.57 -11.18 36.62
C ILE A 482 -16.18 -10.80 37.12
N PRO A 483 -15.84 -10.95 38.40
CA PRO A 483 -14.47 -10.83 38.87
C PRO A 483 -13.55 -11.80 38.11
N SER A 484 -12.41 -11.34 37.62
CA SER A 484 -11.43 -12.20 36.95
C SER A 484 -10.97 -13.36 37.87
N SER A 485 -10.84 -13.08 39.15
CA SER A 485 -10.52 -14.07 40.19
C SER A 485 -11.51 -15.19 40.34
N ALA A 486 -12.76 -15.00 39.90
CA ALA A 486 -13.81 -16.01 39.92
C ALA A 486 -13.83 -16.91 38.67
N VAL A 487 -12.97 -16.63 37.67
CA VAL A 487 -12.87 -17.39 36.43
C VAL A 487 -11.76 -18.45 36.55
N ASP A 488 -12.08 -19.71 36.25
CA ASP A 488 -11.07 -20.75 36.09
C ASP A 488 -10.38 -20.61 34.73
N TRP A 489 -9.37 -19.73 34.63
CA TRP A 489 -8.60 -19.52 33.43
C TRP A 489 -7.81 -20.75 32.98
N GLY A 490 -7.59 -21.72 33.86
CA GLY A 490 -6.94 -22.99 33.54
C GLY A 490 -7.77 -23.89 32.63
N ALA A 491 -9.09 -23.78 32.70
CA ALA A 491 -10.02 -24.56 31.90
C ALA A 491 -10.08 -24.12 30.40
N TYR A 492 -9.50 -22.97 30.04
CA TYR A 492 -9.64 -22.41 28.70
C TYR A 492 -8.34 -22.48 27.87
N GLY A 493 -8.54 -22.65 26.57
CA GLY A 493 -7.48 -22.64 25.54
C GLY A 493 -7.68 -21.49 24.55
N ALA A 494 -7.73 -21.82 23.25
CA ALA A 494 -7.88 -20.83 22.17
C ALA A 494 -9.26 -20.11 22.14
N LYS A 495 -10.27 -20.69 22.79
CA LYS A 495 -11.61 -20.08 22.90
C LYS A 495 -11.88 -19.72 24.34
N ILE A 496 -12.10 -18.44 24.60
CA ILE A 496 -12.44 -17.89 25.91
C ILE A 496 -13.85 -17.28 25.79
N PRO A 497 -14.85 -17.73 26.55
CA PRO A 497 -16.23 -17.28 26.43
C PRO A 497 -16.50 -15.93 27.13
N TYR A 498 -15.44 -15.23 27.49
CA TYR A 498 -15.51 -13.96 28.18
C TYR A 498 -14.99 -12.84 27.29
N SER A 499 -15.57 -11.65 27.41
CA SER A 499 -15.02 -10.41 26.88
C SER A 499 -14.23 -9.70 27.97
N VAL A 500 -13.08 -9.16 27.59
CA VAL A 500 -12.23 -8.37 28.48
C VAL A 500 -12.13 -6.97 27.90
N ARG A 501 -12.31 -5.93 28.74
CA ARG A 501 -12.07 -4.55 28.34
C ARG A 501 -11.29 -3.79 29.40
N GLN A 502 -10.40 -2.89 28.96
CA GLN A 502 -9.71 -1.96 29.84
C GLN A 502 -10.53 -0.68 29.98
N GLN A 503 -10.65 -0.19 31.20
CA GLN A 503 -11.35 1.06 31.49
C GLN A 503 -10.54 2.30 31.02
N PRO A 504 -11.20 3.44 30.77
CA PRO A 504 -10.53 4.71 30.57
C PRO A 504 -9.60 5.04 31.75
N SER A 505 -8.35 5.31 31.47
CA SER A 505 -7.34 5.72 32.44
C SER A 505 -6.08 6.19 31.71
N GLU A 506 -5.15 6.83 32.42
CA GLU A 506 -3.83 7.17 31.88
C GLU A 506 -3.02 5.94 31.43
N ALA A 507 -3.32 4.77 32.01
CA ALA A 507 -2.69 3.49 31.65
C ALA A 507 -3.43 2.76 30.51
N ASN A 508 -4.53 3.30 29.98
CA ASN A 508 -5.26 2.67 28.89
C ASN A 508 -4.38 2.52 27.65
N ALA A 509 -4.34 1.33 27.07
CA ALA A 509 -3.51 1.06 25.89
C ALA A 509 -3.85 1.91 24.67
N LEU A 510 -5.08 2.44 24.58
CA LEU A 510 -5.53 3.32 23.52
C LEU A 510 -5.30 4.81 23.81
N GLY A 511 -4.71 5.15 24.99
CA GLY A 511 -4.56 6.53 25.42
C GLY A 511 -5.89 7.26 25.57
N GLU A 512 -5.94 8.53 25.19
CA GLU A 512 -7.09 9.39 25.38
C GLU A 512 -8.05 9.46 24.18
N LEU A 513 -7.65 8.99 23.00
CA LEU A 513 -8.40 9.10 21.75
C LEU A 513 -8.33 7.85 20.90
N LYS A 514 -9.46 7.52 20.27
CA LYS A 514 -9.57 6.47 19.27
C LYS A 514 -10.42 6.96 18.11
N ILE A 515 -9.95 6.76 16.88
CA ILE A 515 -10.63 7.14 15.65
C ILE A 515 -11.01 5.86 14.92
N LEU A 516 -12.30 5.66 14.72
CA LEU A 516 -12.90 4.44 14.21
C LEU A 516 -13.23 4.54 12.73
N PHE A 517 -12.91 3.48 12.02
CA PHE A 517 -13.36 3.15 10.68
C PHE A 517 -13.66 1.65 10.66
N PRO A 518 -14.92 1.22 10.36
CA PRO A 518 -15.32 -0.18 10.48
C PRO A 518 -14.62 -1.02 9.43
N ASN A 519 -13.98 -2.13 9.85
CA ASN A 519 -13.31 -3.06 8.96
C ASN A 519 -13.22 -4.46 9.58
N LYS A 520 -13.05 -5.48 8.72
CA LYS A 520 -12.97 -6.88 9.19
C LYS A 520 -11.70 -7.20 9.99
N HIS A 521 -10.67 -6.34 9.92
CA HIS A 521 -9.40 -6.54 10.63
C HIS A 521 -9.39 -5.98 12.04
N ALA A 522 -10.46 -5.27 12.46
CA ALA A 522 -10.55 -4.56 13.72
C ALA A 522 -9.38 -3.58 13.96
N ILE A 523 -8.93 -2.93 12.90
CA ILE A 523 -7.89 -1.90 12.92
C ILE A 523 -8.53 -0.53 13.09
N TYR A 524 -7.92 0.33 13.88
CA TYR A 524 -8.30 1.72 14.08
C TYR A 524 -7.06 2.58 14.36
N MET A 525 -7.18 3.89 14.28
CA MET A 525 -6.18 4.83 14.78
C MET A 525 -6.44 5.14 16.24
N HIS A 526 -5.37 5.30 17.03
CA HIS A 526 -5.52 5.65 18.44
C HIS A 526 -4.28 6.30 19.02
N ASP A 527 -4.45 6.88 20.18
CA ASP A 527 -3.38 7.36 21.03
C ASP A 527 -2.64 6.21 21.74
N THR A 528 -1.61 6.51 22.49
CA THR A 528 -0.86 5.53 23.31
C THR A 528 -0.10 6.23 24.44
N PRO A 529 -0.04 5.65 25.65
CA PRO A 529 0.84 6.14 26.71
C PRO A 529 2.32 5.93 26.39
N GLN A 530 2.68 5.06 25.44
CA GLN A 530 4.05 4.73 25.06
C GLN A 530 4.60 5.69 24.01
N LYS A 531 4.77 6.96 24.36
CA LYS A 531 5.23 8.02 23.45
C LYS A 531 6.66 7.80 22.93
N SER A 532 7.53 7.12 23.68
CA SER A 532 8.91 6.81 23.27
C SER A 532 9.00 5.93 22.01
N PHE A 533 7.94 5.25 21.61
CA PHE A 533 7.93 4.48 20.36
C PHE A 533 8.06 5.36 19.13
N PHE A 534 7.62 6.61 19.20
CA PHE A 534 7.70 7.55 18.09
C PHE A 534 9.12 8.09 17.85
N GLU A 535 10.02 7.91 18.81
CA GLU A 535 11.42 8.30 18.69
C GLU A 535 12.27 7.28 17.91
N ARG A 536 11.71 6.09 17.66
CA ARG A 536 12.40 5.02 16.94
C ARG A 536 12.25 5.19 15.43
N ASP A 537 13.26 4.81 14.67
CA ASP A 537 13.19 4.77 13.20
C ASP A 537 12.26 3.65 12.73
N MET A 538 12.45 2.43 13.28
CA MET A 538 11.58 1.29 13.01
C MET A 538 10.40 1.30 13.99
N ARG A 539 9.21 1.59 13.48
CA ARG A 539 7.99 1.71 14.30
C ARG A 539 6.95 0.62 14.05
N ALA A 540 7.37 -0.54 13.59
CA ALA A 540 6.53 -1.75 13.45
C ALA A 540 6.45 -2.48 14.80
N LEU A 541 5.64 -1.98 15.75
CA LEU A 541 5.67 -2.37 17.17
C LEU A 541 4.30 -2.71 17.76
N SER A 542 3.17 -2.39 17.05
CA SER A 542 1.82 -2.64 17.56
C SER A 542 1.33 -4.07 17.25
N HIS A 543 0.09 -4.37 17.63
CA HIS A 543 -0.60 -5.61 17.30
C HIS A 543 -1.49 -5.50 16.04
N GLY A 544 -1.24 -4.48 15.20
CA GLY A 544 -1.96 -4.25 13.96
C GLY A 544 -2.64 -2.89 13.87
N CYS A 545 -3.10 -2.32 14.98
CA CYS A 545 -3.66 -0.97 15.03
C CYS A 545 -2.60 0.11 14.79
N VAL A 546 -3.03 1.29 14.38
CA VAL A 546 -2.17 2.42 14.06
C VAL A 546 -2.16 3.41 15.22
N ARG A 547 -1.00 3.57 15.89
CA ARG A 547 -0.85 4.57 16.95
C ARG A 547 -0.34 5.87 16.37
N LEU A 548 -0.90 6.99 16.81
CA LEU A 548 -0.55 8.33 16.33
C LEU A 548 0.27 9.08 17.37
N GLN A 549 1.29 9.81 16.91
CA GLN A 549 2.05 10.74 17.75
C GLN A 549 1.21 11.95 18.12
N ASP A 550 0.44 12.49 17.14
CA ASP A 550 -0.53 13.57 17.33
C ASP A 550 -1.97 13.11 17.10
N PRO A 551 -2.58 12.40 18.05
CA PRO A 551 -3.96 11.94 17.94
C PRO A 551 -4.97 13.08 18.06
N ARG A 552 -4.63 14.19 18.79
CA ARG A 552 -5.51 15.35 18.96
C ARG A 552 -5.64 16.14 17.67
N GLY A 553 -4.53 16.40 16.99
CA GLY A 553 -4.53 17.04 15.68
C GLY A 553 -5.34 16.23 14.67
N MET A 554 -5.18 14.90 14.64
CA MET A 554 -5.94 14.04 13.75
C MET A 554 -7.45 14.02 14.09
N ALA A 555 -7.81 13.94 15.37
CA ALA A 555 -9.21 14.02 15.79
C ALA A 555 -9.85 15.37 15.43
N ALA A 556 -9.13 16.47 15.63
CA ALA A 556 -9.58 17.80 15.24
C ALA A 556 -9.81 17.91 13.72
N ALA A 557 -8.88 17.38 12.91
CA ALA A 557 -8.97 17.39 11.46
C ALA A 557 -10.18 16.60 10.94
N VAL A 558 -10.40 15.37 11.44
CA VAL A 558 -11.51 14.54 10.98
C VAL A 558 -12.89 15.02 11.47
N LEU A 559 -12.96 15.66 12.65
CA LEU A 559 -14.19 16.28 13.14
C LEU A 559 -14.43 17.68 12.53
N GLY A 560 -13.44 18.26 11.83
CA GLY A 560 -13.53 19.61 11.28
C GLY A 560 -13.55 20.69 12.35
N THR A 561 -12.81 20.52 13.45
CA THR A 561 -12.79 21.38 14.62
C THR A 561 -11.35 21.78 15.01
N SER A 562 -11.16 22.43 16.15
CA SER A 562 -9.84 22.82 16.66
C SER A 562 -9.28 21.83 17.68
N VAL A 563 -7.96 21.85 17.89
CA VAL A 563 -7.31 21.07 18.94
C VAL A 563 -7.79 21.50 20.34
N ASP A 564 -8.13 22.77 20.53
CA ASP A 564 -8.70 23.28 21.78
C ASP A 564 -10.07 22.67 22.08
N TYR A 565 -10.91 22.47 21.04
CA TYR A 565 -12.18 21.75 21.20
C TYR A 565 -11.95 20.31 21.67
N ILE A 566 -10.98 19.62 21.08
CA ILE A 566 -10.61 18.26 21.51
C ILE A 566 -10.14 18.25 22.97
N ALA A 567 -9.29 19.20 23.34
CA ALA A 567 -8.80 19.34 24.71
C ALA A 567 -9.93 19.60 25.72
N GLU A 568 -10.93 20.40 25.35
CA GLU A 568 -12.10 20.66 26.21
C GLU A 568 -12.96 19.40 26.35
N LYS A 569 -13.24 18.69 25.25
CA LYS A 569 -13.98 17.43 25.29
C LYS A 569 -13.34 16.38 26.21
N LEU A 570 -12.02 16.28 26.18
CA LEU A 570 -11.27 15.35 27.05
C LEU A 570 -11.46 15.63 28.54
N LYS A 571 -11.81 16.84 28.97
CA LYS A 571 -12.11 17.13 30.39
C LYS A 571 -13.40 16.49 30.89
N HIS A 572 -14.30 16.12 29.98
CA HIS A 572 -15.62 15.59 30.33
C HIS A 572 -15.69 14.05 30.42
N GLY A 573 -14.53 13.36 30.34
CA GLY A 573 -14.43 11.92 30.45
C GLY A 573 -14.85 11.17 29.18
N HIS A 574 -15.31 9.91 29.33
CA HIS A 574 -15.65 9.07 28.19
C HIS A 574 -16.86 9.64 27.41
N SER A 575 -16.66 9.82 26.11
CA SER A 575 -17.72 10.20 25.18
C SER A 575 -17.36 9.77 23.75
N THR A 576 -18.34 9.82 22.85
CA THR A 576 -18.17 9.53 21.44
C THR A 576 -18.75 10.66 20.60
N GLU A 577 -18.14 10.88 19.43
CA GLU A 577 -18.62 11.88 18.47
C GLU A 577 -18.54 11.32 17.05
N ASN A 578 -19.66 11.37 16.32
CA ASN A 578 -19.71 10.87 14.94
C ASN A 578 -19.09 11.89 13.99
N VAL A 579 -18.33 11.40 13.03
CA VAL A 579 -17.81 12.19 11.93
C VAL A 579 -18.93 12.39 10.90
N THR A 580 -19.30 13.62 10.65
CA THR A 580 -20.43 13.96 9.76
C THR A 580 -20.02 14.12 8.29
N ARG A 581 -18.72 14.28 8.05
CA ARG A 581 -18.14 14.39 6.70
C ARG A 581 -17.75 13.01 6.18
N THR A 582 -17.86 12.80 4.87
CA THR A 582 -17.29 11.60 4.23
C THR A 582 -15.79 11.75 4.13
N ILE A 583 -15.05 11.00 4.93
CA ILE A 583 -13.58 11.04 4.97
C ILE A 583 -13.06 9.60 4.76
N PRO A 584 -12.62 9.25 3.54
CA PRO A 584 -11.95 7.97 3.31
C PRO A 584 -10.65 7.89 4.09
N VAL A 585 -10.34 6.72 4.60
CA VAL A 585 -9.07 6.38 5.24
C VAL A 585 -8.40 5.25 4.47
N TYR A 586 -7.19 5.50 4.04
CA TYR A 586 -6.33 4.53 3.36
C TYR A 586 -5.29 4.02 4.35
N VAL A 587 -5.37 2.76 4.73
CA VAL A 587 -4.34 2.09 5.53
C VAL A 587 -3.39 1.41 4.55
N ALA A 588 -2.59 2.23 3.88
CA ALA A 588 -1.84 1.87 2.69
C ALA A 588 -0.43 1.33 2.99
N TYR A 589 0.16 0.64 2.00
CA TYR A 589 1.51 0.11 2.08
C TYR A 589 2.27 0.42 0.80
N PHE A 590 2.97 1.54 0.74
CA PHE A 590 3.75 1.96 -0.43
C PHE A 590 5.21 2.15 -0.05
N THR A 591 6.09 1.42 -0.72
CA THR A 591 7.55 1.55 -0.56
C THR A 591 8.17 2.59 -1.51
N ALA A 592 7.40 3.08 -2.48
CA ALA A 592 7.65 4.30 -3.25
C ALA A 592 6.40 5.16 -3.22
N TRP A 593 6.50 6.41 -2.77
CA TRP A 593 5.36 7.31 -2.66
C TRP A 593 5.77 8.76 -2.86
N PRO A 594 5.04 9.56 -3.68
CA PRO A 594 5.36 10.96 -3.85
C PRO A 594 4.99 11.79 -2.62
N ASP A 595 5.83 12.76 -2.30
CA ASP A 595 5.49 13.83 -1.38
C ASP A 595 4.52 14.85 -2.03
N MET A 596 4.14 15.89 -1.30
CA MET A 596 3.22 16.91 -1.81
C MET A 596 3.79 17.76 -2.95
N SER A 597 5.09 17.69 -3.21
CA SER A 597 5.74 18.32 -4.38
C SER A 597 5.77 17.42 -5.62
N GLY A 598 5.37 16.15 -5.47
CA GLY A 598 5.46 15.12 -6.50
C GLY A 598 6.79 14.37 -6.54
N LYS A 599 7.73 14.69 -5.65
CA LYS A 599 9.01 13.97 -5.54
C LYS A 599 8.79 12.62 -4.87
N VAL A 600 9.22 11.55 -5.52
CA VAL A 600 9.06 10.19 -4.98
C VAL A 600 10.09 9.90 -3.90
N GLU A 601 9.60 9.52 -2.74
CA GLU A 601 10.36 9.01 -1.60
C GLU A 601 10.32 7.48 -1.58
N TYR A 602 11.40 6.86 -1.10
CA TYR A 602 11.57 5.40 -1.07
C TYR A 602 11.70 4.90 0.36
N PHE A 603 10.97 3.85 0.68
CA PHE A 603 10.91 3.29 2.04
C PHE A 603 11.30 1.80 2.03
N ASN A 604 11.66 1.29 3.21
CA ASN A 604 11.97 -0.13 3.38
C ASN A 604 10.69 -0.99 3.31
N ASP A 605 10.79 -2.16 2.70
CA ASP A 605 9.73 -3.17 2.69
C ASP A 605 9.67 -3.89 4.04
N VAL A 606 8.93 -3.31 5.00
CA VAL A 606 8.85 -3.75 6.41
C VAL A 606 8.27 -5.15 6.57
N TYR A 607 7.36 -5.56 5.65
CA TYR A 607 6.61 -6.80 5.72
C TYR A 607 6.92 -7.78 4.59
N ASP A 608 7.92 -7.48 3.75
CA ASP A 608 8.31 -8.27 2.58
C ASP A 608 7.14 -8.42 1.56
N ARG A 609 6.34 -7.35 1.41
CA ARG A 609 5.17 -7.35 0.52
C ARG A 609 5.52 -7.09 -0.93
N ASP A 610 6.52 -6.24 -1.18
CA ASP A 610 7.03 -5.97 -2.54
C ASP A 610 7.52 -7.25 -3.20
N THR A 611 8.36 -8.01 -2.48
CA THR A 611 8.86 -9.30 -2.97
C THR A 611 7.73 -10.26 -3.31
N LYS A 612 6.68 -10.32 -2.49
CA LYS A 612 5.52 -11.19 -2.73
C LYS A 612 4.68 -10.73 -3.92
N LEU A 613 4.51 -9.42 -4.10
CA LEU A 613 3.81 -8.88 -5.26
C LEU A 613 4.60 -9.12 -6.54
N GLN A 614 5.92 -8.94 -6.52
CA GLN A 614 6.79 -9.27 -7.66
C GLN A 614 6.68 -10.74 -8.06
N GLN A 615 6.64 -11.65 -7.10
CA GLN A 615 6.42 -13.09 -7.36
C GLN A 615 5.04 -13.35 -7.99
N ALA A 616 4.00 -12.64 -7.54
CA ALA A 616 2.66 -12.76 -8.11
C ALA A 616 2.58 -12.20 -9.53
N LEU A 617 3.23 -11.07 -9.80
CA LEU A 617 3.36 -10.48 -11.13
C LEU A 617 4.10 -11.43 -12.08
N ALA A 618 5.21 -11.99 -11.66
CA ALA A 618 5.97 -12.97 -12.46
C ALA A 618 5.15 -14.24 -12.75
N ALA A 619 4.36 -14.72 -11.78
CA ALA A 619 3.46 -15.86 -12.00
C ALA A 619 2.36 -15.53 -13.03
N THR A 620 1.87 -14.28 -13.04
CA THR A 620 0.89 -13.80 -14.03
C THR A 620 1.50 -13.72 -15.42
N GLU A 621 2.72 -13.18 -15.54
CA GLU A 621 3.46 -13.11 -16.80
C GLU A 621 3.72 -14.52 -17.38
N ALA A 622 4.21 -15.43 -16.54
CA ALA A 622 4.46 -16.82 -16.96
C ALA A 622 3.20 -17.52 -17.47
N MET A 623 2.02 -17.23 -16.88
CA MET A 623 0.75 -17.78 -17.32
C MET A 623 0.25 -17.17 -18.63
N ARG A 624 0.57 -15.90 -18.90
CA ARG A 624 0.16 -15.15 -20.11
C ARG A 624 1.11 -15.36 -21.29
N SER A 625 2.34 -15.78 -21.02
CA SER A 625 3.30 -16.12 -22.07
C SER A 625 2.81 -17.31 -22.87
N PRO A 626 2.85 -17.28 -24.21
CA PRO A 626 2.49 -18.43 -25.01
C PRO A 626 3.40 -19.61 -24.62
N SER A 627 2.80 -20.76 -24.38
CA SER A 627 3.58 -22.01 -24.21
C SER A 627 4.37 -22.23 -25.50
N THR A 628 5.71 -22.12 -25.43
CA THR A 628 6.62 -22.45 -26.53
C THR A 628 6.53 -23.93 -26.87
#